data_07b24d37ca03975e35a301258ac46943
#
_entry.id   07b24d37ca03975e35a301258ac46943
#
_cell.length_a   1.000
_cell.length_b   1.000
_cell.length_c   1.000
_cell.angle_alpha   90.00
_cell.angle_beta   90.00
_cell.angle_gamma   90.00
#
_symmetry.space_group_name_H-M   'P 1'
#
loop_
_entity.id
_entity.type
_entity.pdbx_description
1 polymer ?
#
loop_
_entity_poly.entity_id
_entity_poly.type
_entity_poly.pdbx_seq_one_letter_code
_entity_poly.pdbx_strand_id
1 'polypeptide(L)'
;MRKLLSAFFAFFALTGMAESTDRKLVIVNSADSLSEMTVYLPKAKNATGRAVVDCPGGGYTHLAIDHEGHQWAEYFNSRGIAFIVLKYRMPNGDRNIPLTDAYNAIRTVRVNAADWNINPDDVGIMGFSAGGHLASAVSTHAEESVRPNFSILFYPVISMNEYETHKGSCVGFLGEKRGDKALQWEWNSATAVRPGVTPPAIILLAGDDNAVPALTNGVAYYTSMIKAGNRCAMMCYPSGGHGFGFKDTFKYHEQMLADLSRWLETVQAK
;
A
#
# COMPACT_ATOMS: atom_id res chain seq x y z
N MET A 1 64.19 -2.52 32.57
CA MET A 1 62.81 -2.99 32.54
C MET A 1 62.05 -2.07 31.63
N ARG A 2 61.82 -2.48 30.38
CA ARG A 2 61.07 -1.75 29.39
C ARG A 2 59.63 -2.31 29.42
N LYS A 3 58.59 -1.47 29.71
CA LYS A 3 57.18 -1.81 29.63
C LYS A 3 56.73 -1.64 28.19
N LEU A 4 56.37 -2.74 27.54
CA LEU A 4 55.64 -2.72 26.29
C LEU A 4 54.18 -2.32 26.58
N LEU A 5 53.73 -1.21 26.01
CA LEU A 5 52.31 -0.88 25.91
C LEU A 5 51.76 -1.55 24.64
N SER A 6 50.91 -2.57 24.82
CA SER A 6 50.13 -3.13 23.72
C SER A 6 48.90 -2.24 23.48
N ALA A 7 48.85 -1.54 22.33
CA ALA A 7 47.67 -0.84 21.88
C ALA A 7 46.73 -1.84 21.23
N PHE A 8 45.59 -2.06 21.85
CA PHE A 8 44.46 -2.79 21.25
C PHE A 8 43.75 -1.84 20.27
N PHE A 9 43.95 -2.04 18.98
CA PHE A 9 43.11 -1.44 17.96
C PHE A 9 41.82 -2.26 17.86
N ALA A 10 40.75 -1.73 18.40
CA ALA A 10 39.42 -2.25 18.13
C ALA A 10 39.01 -1.87 16.69
N PHE A 11 39.06 -2.85 15.80
CA PHE A 11 38.47 -2.73 14.47
C PHE A 11 36.94 -2.76 14.64
N PHE A 12 36.30 -1.61 14.63
CA PHE A 12 34.89 -1.53 14.39
C PHE A 12 34.64 -1.84 12.89
N ALA A 13 34.26 -3.07 12.60
CA ALA A 13 33.71 -3.42 11.31
C ALA A 13 32.35 -2.70 11.21
N LEU A 14 32.31 -1.57 10.51
CA LEU A 14 31.05 -1.09 9.93
C LEU A 14 30.57 -2.17 8.94
N THR A 15 29.70 -3.06 9.40
CA THR A 15 28.90 -3.86 8.49
C THR A 15 27.93 -2.90 7.82
N GLY A 16 28.34 -2.29 6.71
CA GLY A 16 27.42 -1.64 5.81
C GLY A 16 26.37 -2.67 5.41
N MET A 17 25.12 -2.48 5.82
CA MET A 17 24.02 -3.29 5.32
C MET A 17 24.02 -3.13 3.80
N ALA A 18 24.31 -4.20 3.10
CA ALA A 18 24.33 -4.18 1.64
C ALA A 18 22.93 -3.81 1.17
N GLU A 19 22.82 -2.72 0.42
CA GLU A 19 21.56 -2.25 -0.17
C GLU A 19 20.82 -3.42 -0.81
N SER A 20 19.56 -3.63 -0.47
CA SER A 20 18.77 -4.77 -0.94
C SER A 20 18.18 -4.52 -2.33
N THR A 21 18.06 -3.26 -2.73
CA THR A 21 17.61 -2.86 -4.07
C THR A 21 18.72 -3.08 -5.09
N ASP A 22 18.42 -3.83 -6.15
CA ASP A 22 19.33 -4.06 -7.27
C ASP A 22 19.16 -2.99 -8.36
N ARG A 23 17.90 -2.72 -8.72
CA ARG A 23 17.54 -1.80 -9.80
C ARG A 23 16.43 -0.85 -9.38
N LYS A 24 16.61 0.44 -9.67
CA LYS A 24 15.57 1.48 -9.56
C LYS A 24 15.25 2.03 -10.93
N LEU A 25 13.99 1.99 -11.33
CA LEU A 25 13.50 2.49 -12.61
C LEU A 25 12.41 3.53 -12.38
N VAL A 26 12.30 4.50 -13.28
CA VAL A 26 11.16 5.43 -13.33
C VAL A 26 10.47 5.24 -14.67
N ILE A 27 9.16 4.98 -14.62
CA ILE A 27 8.35 4.64 -15.79
C ILE A 27 7.15 5.56 -15.85
N VAL A 28 6.93 6.17 -17.00
CA VAL A 28 5.70 6.93 -17.28
C VAL A 28 4.51 5.99 -17.32
N ASN A 29 3.46 6.34 -16.60
CA ASN A 29 2.28 5.49 -16.39
C ASN A 29 1.00 6.03 -17.06
N SER A 30 1.05 7.25 -17.61
CA SER A 30 -0.08 7.86 -18.32
C SER A 30 0.37 8.54 -19.61
N ALA A 31 -0.55 8.66 -20.56
CA ALA A 31 -0.26 9.26 -21.88
C ALA A 31 0.15 10.74 -21.80
N ASP A 32 -0.30 11.47 -20.78
CA ASP A 32 0.05 12.87 -20.51
C ASP A 32 1.36 13.02 -19.71
N SER A 33 2.02 11.90 -19.36
CA SER A 33 3.25 11.85 -18.55
C SER A 33 3.12 12.45 -17.14
N LEU A 34 1.91 12.63 -16.62
CA LEU A 34 1.68 13.19 -15.28
C LEU A 34 1.61 12.11 -14.20
N SER A 35 1.37 10.84 -14.57
CA SER A 35 1.48 9.67 -13.69
C SER A 35 2.78 8.93 -13.98
N GLU A 36 3.50 8.57 -12.91
CA GLU A 36 4.78 7.87 -12.96
C GLU A 36 4.82 6.74 -11.95
N MET A 37 5.60 5.72 -12.22
CA MET A 37 5.95 4.66 -11.28
C MET A 37 7.43 4.67 -10.98
N THR A 38 7.81 4.61 -9.71
CA THR A 38 9.17 4.28 -9.31
C THR A 38 9.22 2.82 -8.91
N VAL A 39 9.94 2.02 -9.68
CA VAL A 39 10.06 0.57 -9.49
C VAL A 39 11.37 0.26 -8.77
N TYR A 40 11.30 -0.42 -7.65
CA TYR A 40 12.43 -0.91 -6.87
C TYR A 40 12.46 -2.43 -6.96
N LEU A 41 13.47 -2.98 -7.63
CA LEU A 41 13.63 -4.42 -7.82
C LEU A 41 14.65 -4.96 -6.81
N PRO A 42 14.37 -6.07 -6.12
CA PRO A 42 15.32 -6.73 -5.25
C PRO A 42 16.43 -7.39 -6.07
N LYS A 43 17.55 -7.74 -5.42
CA LYS A 43 18.61 -8.53 -6.06
C LYS A 43 18.01 -9.83 -6.61
N ALA A 44 18.29 -10.12 -7.87
CA ALA A 44 17.70 -11.24 -8.61
C ALA A 44 17.79 -12.59 -7.85
N LYS A 45 18.92 -12.84 -7.15
CA LYS A 45 19.13 -14.05 -6.35
C LYS A 45 18.19 -14.19 -5.12
N ASN A 46 17.58 -13.08 -4.68
CA ASN A 46 16.72 -13.03 -3.52
C ASN A 46 15.24 -12.84 -3.93
N ALA A 47 14.96 -12.57 -5.21
CA ALA A 47 13.62 -12.27 -5.69
C ALA A 47 12.67 -13.46 -5.47
N THR A 48 11.54 -13.20 -4.83
CA THR A 48 10.48 -14.21 -4.57
C THR A 48 9.49 -14.33 -5.72
N GLY A 49 9.54 -13.40 -6.67
CA GLY A 49 8.52 -13.23 -7.71
C GLY A 49 7.34 -12.35 -7.28
N ARG A 50 7.20 -12.04 -6.00
CA ARG A 50 6.11 -11.16 -5.51
C ARG A 50 6.40 -9.70 -5.82
N ALA A 51 5.33 -8.94 -6.13
CA ALA A 51 5.39 -7.49 -6.32
C ALA A 51 4.26 -6.79 -5.58
N VAL A 52 4.49 -5.54 -5.17
CA VAL A 52 3.50 -4.67 -4.52
C VAL A 52 3.48 -3.32 -5.22
N VAL A 53 2.32 -2.94 -5.75
CA VAL A 53 2.05 -1.58 -6.26
C VAL A 53 1.52 -0.75 -5.11
N ASP A 54 2.19 0.34 -4.81
CA ASP A 54 1.89 1.22 -3.68
C ASP A 54 1.20 2.51 -4.11
N CYS A 55 0.14 2.87 -3.40
CA CYS A 55 -0.66 4.07 -3.57
C CYS A 55 -0.55 4.95 -2.31
N PRO A 56 0.36 5.93 -2.25
CA PRO A 56 0.50 6.83 -1.11
C PRO A 56 -0.78 7.61 -0.80
N GLY A 57 -0.99 7.99 0.46
CA GLY A 57 -2.09 8.86 0.87
C GLY A 57 -1.87 10.33 0.54
N GLY A 58 -2.73 11.19 1.08
CA GLY A 58 -2.68 12.64 0.89
C GLY A 58 -4.05 13.25 0.56
N GLY A 59 -5.14 12.58 0.94
CA GLY A 59 -6.51 13.10 0.85
C GLY A 59 -7.02 13.35 -0.57
N TYR A 60 -6.38 12.76 -1.59
CA TYR A 60 -6.60 13.05 -3.02
C TYR A 60 -6.28 14.49 -3.42
N THR A 61 -5.44 15.19 -2.65
CA THR A 61 -4.97 16.56 -2.96
C THR A 61 -3.47 16.63 -3.21
N HIS A 62 -2.71 15.72 -2.64
CA HIS A 62 -1.26 15.54 -2.80
C HIS A 62 -0.89 14.07 -2.54
N LEU A 63 0.40 13.76 -2.59
CA LEU A 63 0.92 12.44 -2.24
C LEU A 63 1.93 12.54 -1.10
N ALA A 64 1.71 11.80 -0.02
CA ALA A 64 2.66 11.62 1.08
C ALA A 64 3.76 10.61 0.69
N ILE A 65 4.38 10.83 -0.48
CA ILE A 65 5.14 9.85 -1.26
C ILE A 65 6.42 9.33 -0.57
N ASP A 66 6.91 10.02 0.46
CA ASP A 66 8.11 9.62 1.18
C ASP A 66 7.80 8.50 2.19
N HIS A 67 7.11 8.80 3.30
CA HIS A 67 6.85 7.87 4.40
C HIS A 67 5.69 6.88 4.13
N GLU A 68 4.87 7.16 3.13
CA GLU A 68 3.82 6.27 2.62
C GLU A 68 4.16 5.73 1.23
N GLY A 69 5.43 5.82 0.81
CA GLY A 69 5.90 5.37 -0.48
C GLY A 69 7.36 4.94 -0.43
N HIS A 70 8.29 5.80 -0.86
CA HIS A 70 9.69 5.44 -1.11
C HIS A 70 10.41 4.79 0.08
N GLN A 71 10.10 5.17 1.32
CA GLN A 71 10.74 4.60 2.51
C GLN A 71 10.43 3.12 2.73
N TRP A 72 9.37 2.58 2.12
CA TRP A 72 9.02 1.16 2.18
C TRP A 72 9.88 0.28 1.26
N ALA A 73 10.61 0.87 0.30
CA ALA A 73 11.33 0.11 -0.72
C ALA A 73 12.33 -0.89 -0.11
N GLU A 74 13.14 -0.46 0.86
CA GLU A 74 14.13 -1.33 1.53
C GLU A 74 13.46 -2.46 2.30
N TYR A 75 12.33 -2.18 2.98
CA TYR A 75 11.57 -3.19 3.71
C TYR A 75 11.11 -4.34 2.80
N PHE A 76 10.56 -4.02 1.62
CA PHE A 76 10.09 -5.02 0.66
C PHE A 76 11.25 -5.70 -0.06
N ASN A 77 12.23 -4.93 -0.56
CA ASN A 77 13.35 -5.49 -1.32
C ASN A 77 14.23 -6.41 -0.45
N SER A 78 14.42 -6.12 0.85
CA SER A 78 15.14 -7.02 1.75
C SER A 78 14.46 -8.39 1.92
N ARG A 79 13.16 -8.46 1.62
CA ARG A 79 12.34 -9.68 1.62
C ARG A 79 12.18 -10.29 0.22
N GLY A 80 12.93 -9.79 -0.76
CA GLY A 80 12.87 -10.27 -2.14
C GLY A 80 11.60 -9.89 -2.88
N ILE A 81 10.85 -8.91 -2.40
CA ILE A 81 9.58 -8.44 -2.99
C ILE A 81 9.87 -7.17 -3.80
N ALA A 82 9.46 -7.13 -5.06
CA ALA A 82 9.51 -5.92 -5.88
C ALA A 82 8.51 -4.87 -5.35
N PHE A 83 8.93 -3.61 -5.24
CA PHE A 83 8.10 -2.55 -4.71
C PHE A 83 7.97 -1.41 -5.72
N ILE A 84 6.74 -0.99 -5.99
CA ILE A 84 6.43 -0.03 -7.05
C ILE A 84 5.62 1.12 -6.46
N VAL A 85 6.22 2.30 -6.35
CA VAL A 85 5.54 3.50 -5.85
C VAL A 85 4.85 4.21 -7.01
N LEU A 86 3.53 4.29 -6.94
CA LEU A 86 2.70 4.94 -7.94
C LEU A 86 2.45 6.41 -7.57
N LYS A 87 2.99 7.32 -8.37
CA LYS A 87 2.62 8.73 -8.38
C LYS A 87 1.36 8.89 -9.23
N TYR A 88 0.22 8.57 -8.65
CA TYR A 88 -1.06 8.71 -9.35
C TYR A 88 -1.53 10.16 -9.42
N ARG A 89 -2.28 10.50 -10.47
CA ARG A 89 -2.85 11.84 -10.67
C ARG A 89 -4.02 12.07 -9.71
N MET A 90 -4.12 13.32 -9.24
CA MET A 90 -5.24 13.72 -8.39
C MET A 90 -6.55 13.67 -9.17
N PRO A 91 -7.63 13.13 -8.56
CA PRO A 91 -8.91 12.98 -9.25
C PRO A 91 -9.60 14.30 -9.58
N ASN A 92 -9.48 15.31 -8.73
CA ASN A 92 -10.18 16.59 -8.90
C ASN A 92 -11.69 16.41 -9.21
N GLY A 93 -12.33 15.42 -8.58
CA GLY A 93 -13.72 15.05 -8.78
C GLY A 93 -13.95 13.99 -9.87
N ASP A 94 -12.96 13.65 -10.68
CA ASP A 94 -13.02 12.54 -11.64
C ASP A 94 -12.24 11.32 -11.13
N ARG A 95 -12.92 10.42 -10.46
CA ARG A 95 -12.37 9.19 -9.90
C ARG A 95 -11.73 8.26 -10.93
N ASN A 96 -12.08 8.37 -12.22
CA ASN A 96 -11.52 7.53 -13.26
C ASN A 96 -10.02 7.81 -13.47
N ILE A 97 -9.56 9.02 -13.14
CA ILE A 97 -8.15 9.41 -13.29
C ILE A 97 -7.24 8.51 -12.43
N PRO A 98 -7.33 8.51 -11.08
CA PRO A 98 -6.46 7.67 -10.25
C PRO A 98 -6.74 6.17 -10.42
N LEU A 99 -7.99 5.76 -10.70
CA LEU A 99 -8.32 4.36 -10.98
C LEU A 99 -7.60 3.87 -12.24
N THR A 100 -7.62 4.65 -13.33
CA THR A 100 -6.88 4.33 -14.56
C THR A 100 -5.39 4.21 -14.30
N ASP A 101 -4.81 5.12 -13.51
CA ASP A 101 -3.39 5.08 -13.16
C ASP A 101 -3.05 3.80 -12.38
N ALA A 102 -3.87 3.40 -11.41
CA ALA A 102 -3.66 2.17 -10.65
C ALA A 102 -3.84 0.90 -11.51
N TYR A 103 -4.82 0.86 -12.40
CA TYR A 103 -4.99 -0.24 -13.36
C TYR A 103 -3.80 -0.35 -14.32
N ASN A 104 -3.31 0.79 -14.83
CA ASN A 104 -2.15 0.81 -15.70
C ASN A 104 -0.89 0.34 -14.97
N ALA A 105 -0.71 0.72 -13.71
CA ALA A 105 0.42 0.28 -12.90
C ALA A 105 0.45 -1.26 -12.76
N ILE A 106 -0.67 -1.88 -12.37
CA ILE A 106 -0.77 -3.34 -12.26
C ILE A 106 -0.51 -4.01 -13.63
N ARG A 107 -1.11 -3.49 -14.70
CA ARG A 107 -0.91 -4.00 -16.06
C ARG A 107 0.56 -3.92 -16.47
N THR A 108 1.22 -2.78 -16.22
CA THR A 108 2.63 -2.57 -16.56
C THR A 108 3.53 -3.53 -15.80
N VAL A 109 3.27 -3.78 -14.50
CA VAL A 109 4.01 -4.78 -13.72
C VAL A 109 3.85 -6.17 -14.34
N ARG A 110 2.63 -6.58 -14.69
CA ARG A 110 2.36 -7.89 -15.31
C ARG A 110 2.99 -8.05 -16.69
N VAL A 111 2.97 -7.01 -17.52
CA VAL A 111 3.60 -7.02 -18.86
C VAL A 111 5.12 -7.16 -18.75
N ASN A 112 5.74 -6.53 -17.76
CA ASN A 112 7.20 -6.58 -17.55
C ASN A 112 7.64 -7.69 -16.59
N ALA A 113 6.74 -8.61 -16.21
CA ALA A 113 6.98 -9.59 -15.15
C ALA A 113 8.22 -10.45 -15.40
N ALA A 114 8.44 -10.91 -16.63
CA ALA A 114 9.60 -11.71 -17.00
C ALA A 114 10.92 -10.93 -16.85
N ASP A 115 10.98 -9.68 -17.32
CA ASP A 115 12.17 -8.83 -17.26
C ASP A 115 12.50 -8.36 -15.83
N TRP A 116 11.49 -8.33 -14.97
CA TRP A 116 11.61 -7.88 -13.58
C TRP A 116 11.69 -9.04 -12.58
N ASN A 117 11.71 -10.28 -13.08
CA ASN A 117 11.70 -11.49 -12.26
C ASN A 117 10.50 -11.52 -11.27
N ILE A 118 9.31 -11.18 -11.78
CA ILE A 118 8.03 -11.13 -11.05
C ILE A 118 7.13 -12.26 -11.57
N ASN A 119 6.35 -12.86 -10.68
CA ASN A 119 5.23 -13.72 -11.02
C ASN A 119 4.00 -12.82 -11.29
N PRO A 120 3.43 -12.78 -12.51
CA PRO A 120 2.28 -11.93 -12.83
C PRO A 120 1.02 -12.28 -12.01
N ASP A 121 0.98 -13.47 -11.42
CA ASP A 121 -0.11 -13.95 -10.57
C ASP A 121 0.13 -13.69 -9.07
N ASP A 122 1.21 -12.96 -8.70
CA ASP A 122 1.51 -12.56 -7.32
C ASP A 122 1.83 -11.06 -7.22
N VAL A 123 0.92 -10.24 -7.78
CA VAL A 123 0.99 -8.78 -7.76
C VAL A 123 -0.07 -8.21 -6.82
N GLY A 124 0.36 -7.71 -5.68
CA GLY A 124 -0.49 -7.03 -4.70
C GLY A 124 -0.60 -5.53 -4.93
N ILE A 125 -1.56 -4.93 -4.22
CA ILE A 125 -1.70 -3.48 -4.10
C ILE A 125 -1.61 -3.07 -2.63
N MET A 126 -0.92 -1.98 -2.36
CA MET A 126 -0.81 -1.37 -1.03
C MET A 126 -1.33 0.06 -1.10
N GLY A 127 -1.88 0.58 -0.01
CA GLY A 127 -2.27 1.98 0.01
C GLY A 127 -2.56 2.50 1.40
N PHE A 128 -2.39 3.81 1.53
CA PHE A 128 -2.48 4.57 2.78
C PHE A 128 -3.60 5.61 2.70
N SER A 129 -4.44 5.73 3.72
CA SER A 129 -5.44 6.80 3.80
C SER A 129 -6.33 6.87 2.52
N ALA A 130 -6.30 7.97 1.78
CA ALA A 130 -6.96 8.10 0.47
C ALA A 130 -6.37 7.12 -0.57
N GLY A 131 -5.06 6.84 -0.55
CA GLY A 131 -4.44 5.77 -1.35
C GLY A 131 -4.91 4.39 -0.92
N GLY A 132 -5.23 4.20 0.36
CA GLY A 132 -5.90 2.99 0.88
C GLY A 132 -7.32 2.84 0.31
N HIS A 133 -8.04 3.94 0.10
CA HIS A 133 -9.29 3.92 -0.64
C HIS A 133 -9.07 3.50 -2.09
N LEU A 134 -8.09 4.10 -2.78
CA LEU A 134 -7.76 3.72 -4.16
C LEU A 134 -7.43 2.24 -4.25
N ALA A 135 -6.57 1.72 -3.37
CA ALA A 135 -6.18 0.31 -3.34
C ALA A 135 -7.38 -0.63 -3.08
N SER A 136 -8.26 -0.28 -2.13
CA SER A 136 -9.46 -1.06 -1.83
C SER A 136 -10.51 -0.98 -2.95
N ALA A 137 -10.67 0.19 -3.60
CA ALA A 137 -11.55 0.37 -4.75
C ALA A 137 -11.06 -0.47 -5.95
N VAL A 138 -9.76 -0.48 -6.24
CA VAL A 138 -9.17 -1.37 -7.26
C VAL A 138 -9.44 -2.84 -6.90
N SER A 139 -9.25 -3.23 -5.64
CA SER A 139 -9.48 -4.62 -5.19
C SER A 139 -10.92 -5.09 -5.34
N THR A 140 -11.89 -4.18 -5.21
CA THR A 140 -13.32 -4.51 -5.26
C THR A 140 -13.97 -4.32 -6.62
N HIS A 141 -13.50 -3.39 -7.46
CA HIS A 141 -14.15 -3.03 -8.73
C HIS A 141 -13.39 -3.53 -9.96
N ALA A 142 -12.07 -3.75 -9.87
CA ALA A 142 -11.27 -4.07 -11.03
C ALA A 142 -11.71 -5.35 -11.75
N GLU A 143 -11.57 -5.34 -13.06
CA GLU A 143 -11.61 -6.51 -13.93
C GLU A 143 -10.46 -7.46 -13.56
N GLU A 144 -10.62 -8.75 -13.82
CA GLU A 144 -9.66 -9.79 -13.46
C GLU A 144 -8.24 -9.50 -13.92
N SER A 145 -8.09 -9.00 -15.15
CA SER A 145 -6.79 -8.70 -15.77
C SER A 145 -5.96 -7.64 -15.03
N VAL A 146 -6.60 -6.79 -14.22
CA VAL A 146 -5.95 -5.72 -13.45
C VAL A 146 -6.34 -5.74 -11.96
N ARG A 147 -7.06 -6.80 -11.50
CA ARG A 147 -7.34 -7.00 -10.08
C ARG A 147 -6.07 -7.49 -9.39
N PRO A 148 -5.66 -6.89 -8.26
CA PRO A 148 -4.51 -7.37 -7.50
C PRO A 148 -4.78 -8.76 -6.91
N ASN A 149 -3.70 -9.50 -6.61
CA ASN A 149 -3.80 -10.82 -5.98
C ASN A 149 -3.98 -10.74 -4.46
N PHE A 150 -3.61 -9.62 -3.85
CA PHE A 150 -3.82 -9.30 -2.43
C PHE A 150 -3.77 -7.79 -2.21
N SER A 151 -4.23 -7.31 -1.04
CA SER A 151 -4.15 -5.89 -0.67
C SER A 151 -3.62 -5.66 0.74
N ILE A 152 -2.84 -4.58 0.90
CA ILE A 152 -2.28 -4.09 2.16
C ILE A 152 -2.83 -2.69 2.39
N LEU A 153 -3.64 -2.49 3.42
CA LEU A 153 -4.39 -1.27 3.64
C LEU A 153 -4.00 -0.63 4.97
N PHE A 154 -3.34 0.53 4.90
CA PHE A 154 -2.96 1.31 6.08
C PHE A 154 -3.97 2.41 6.35
N TYR A 155 -4.59 2.39 7.52
CA TYR A 155 -5.60 3.37 7.95
C TYR A 155 -6.47 3.87 6.79
N PRO A 156 -7.05 2.92 5.99
CA PRO A 156 -7.65 3.27 4.72
C PRO A 156 -8.92 4.09 4.90
N VAL A 157 -9.12 5.09 4.06
CA VAL A 157 -10.45 5.58 3.75
C VAL A 157 -11.21 4.47 3.06
N ILE A 158 -12.43 4.18 3.49
CA ILE A 158 -13.29 3.12 2.95
C ILE A 158 -14.68 3.67 2.60
N SER A 159 -15.31 4.37 3.56
CA SER A 159 -16.59 5.02 3.31
C SER A 159 -16.42 6.27 2.44
N MET A 160 -17.36 6.48 1.52
CA MET A 160 -17.47 7.72 0.76
C MET A 160 -18.57 8.65 1.30
N ASN A 161 -19.07 8.39 2.51
CA ASN A 161 -19.92 9.31 3.24
C ASN A 161 -19.05 10.32 4.02
N GLU A 162 -19.12 11.60 3.68
CA GLU A 162 -18.27 12.65 4.28
C GLU A 162 -18.45 12.83 5.81
N TYR A 163 -19.49 12.23 6.41
CA TYR A 163 -19.74 12.24 7.86
C TYR A 163 -19.13 11.02 8.59
N GLU A 164 -18.63 10.05 7.84
CA GLU A 164 -18.10 8.79 8.36
C GLU A 164 -16.59 8.62 8.12
N THR A 165 -15.99 9.48 7.32
CA THR A 165 -14.61 9.39 6.90
C THR A 165 -13.97 10.77 6.65
N HIS A 166 -12.73 10.79 6.11
CA HIS A 166 -12.05 12.03 5.75
C HIS A 166 -12.80 12.76 4.61
N LYS A 167 -13.44 13.88 4.95
CA LYS A 167 -14.24 14.68 4.02
C LYS A 167 -13.49 15.08 2.76
N GLY A 168 -12.21 15.48 2.89
CA GLY A 168 -11.37 15.86 1.75
C GLY A 168 -11.22 14.74 0.73
N SER A 169 -11.13 13.48 1.17
CA SER A 169 -11.07 12.33 0.27
C SER A 169 -12.37 12.13 -0.52
N CYS A 170 -13.53 12.32 0.13
CA CYS A 170 -14.83 12.28 -0.57
C CYS A 170 -14.95 13.39 -1.62
N VAL A 171 -14.55 14.62 -1.26
CA VAL A 171 -14.54 15.77 -2.18
C VAL A 171 -13.62 15.51 -3.35
N GLY A 172 -12.39 15.06 -3.10
CA GLY A 172 -11.40 14.78 -4.15
C GLY A 172 -11.88 13.71 -5.11
N PHE A 173 -12.45 12.61 -4.61
CA PHE A 173 -12.82 11.43 -5.40
C PHE A 173 -14.16 11.57 -6.11
N LEU A 174 -15.20 12.08 -5.44
CA LEU A 174 -16.57 12.20 -5.97
C LEU A 174 -16.91 13.60 -6.50
N GLY A 175 -16.12 14.62 -6.14
CA GLY A 175 -16.34 16.00 -6.56
C GLY A 175 -17.70 16.56 -6.13
N GLU A 176 -18.37 17.25 -7.02
CA GLU A 176 -19.70 17.81 -6.79
C GLU A 176 -20.77 16.74 -6.58
N LYS A 177 -20.56 15.52 -7.08
CA LYS A 177 -21.46 14.38 -6.92
C LYS A 177 -21.34 13.68 -5.56
N ARG A 178 -20.52 14.18 -4.63
CA ARG A 178 -20.30 13.57 -3.30
C ARG A 178 -21.58 13.44 -2.45
N GLY A 179 -22.63 14.24 -2.74
CA GLY A 179 -23.93 14.12 -2.10
C GLY A 179 -24.81 12.98 -2.63
N ASP A 180 -24.47 12.37 -3.77
CA ASP A 180 -25.21 11.28 -4.36
C ASP A 180 -25.01 9.99 -3.54
N LYS A 181 -26.11 9.51 -2.94
CA LYS A 181 -26.10 8.32 -2.08
C LYS A 181 -25.80 7.03 -2.85
N ALA A 182 -26.15 6.93 -4.11
CA ALA A 182 -25.85 5.79 -4.96
C ALA A 182 -24.35 5.71 -5.23
N LEU A 183 -23.71 6.85 -5.55
CA LEU A 183 -22.26 6.92 -5.73
C LEU A 183 -21.49 6.69 -4.41
N GLN A 184 -21.98 7.25 -3.29
CA GLN A 184 -21.38 6.96 -1.99
C GLN A 184 -21.41 5.47 -1.69
N TRP A 185 -22.50 4.78 -1.98
CA TRP A 185 -22.65 3.34 -1.80
C TRP A 185 -21.75 2.55 -2.75
N GLU A 186 -21.77 2.88 -4.04
CA GLU A 186 -20.97 2.23 -5.07
C GLU A 186 -19.47 2.26 -4.73
N TRP A 187 -18.97 3.43 -4.29
CA TRP A 187 -17.54 3.66 -4.03
C TRP A 187 -17.15 3.50 -2.56
N ASN A 188 -18.06 3.08 -1.70
CA ASN A 188 -17.71 2.55 -0.39
C ASN A 188 -17.16 1.14 -0.58
N SER A 189 -15.85 0.97 -0.40
CA SER A 189 -15.21 -0.32 -0.64
C SER A 189 -15.77 -1.46 0.22
N ALA A 190 -16.34 -1.15 1.40
CA ALA A 190 -16.97 -2.17 2.25
C ALA A 190 -18.26 -2.73 1.64
N THR A 191 -19.07 -1.90 0.97
CA THR A 191 -20.29 -2.34 0.29
C THR A 191 -20.01 -3.02 -1.06
N ALA A 192 -18.84 -2.75 -1.63
CA ALA A 192 -18.39 -3.29 -2.91
C ALA A 192 -17.63 -4.64 -2.79
N VAL A 193 -17.45 -5.18 -1.58
CA VAL A 193 -16.82 -6.49 -1.37
C VAL A 193 -17.62 -7.60 -2.08
N ARG A 194 -16.93 -8.40 -2.89
CA ARG A 194 -17.51 -9.50 -3.65
C ARG A 194 -17.01 -10.87 -3.12
N PRO A 195 -17.90 -11.79 -2.75
CA PRO A 195 -17.54 -13.13 -2.28
C PRO A 195 -16.69 -13.89 -3.30
N GLY A 196 -15.54 -14.42 -2.88
CA GLY A 196 -14.63 -15.21 -3.72
C GLY A 196 -13.89 -14.42 -4.81
N VAL A 197 -14.20 -13.13 -4.98
CA VAL A 197 -13.61 -12.25 -6.02
C VAL A 197 -12.67 -11.21 -5.42
N THR A 198 -13.11 -10.47 -4.39
CA THR A 198 -12.26 -9.51 -3.69
C THR A 198 -11.07 -10.25 -3.05
N PRO A 199 -9.83 -9.84 -3.35
CA PRO A 199 -8.63 -10.58 -2.93
C PRO A 199 -8.41 -10.52 -1.42
N PRO A 200 -7.57 -11.43 -0.86
CA PRO A 200 -7.16 -11.36 0.54
C PRO A 200 -6.60 -10.01 0.92
N ALA A 201 -6.86 -9.55 2.14
CA ALA A 201 -6.41 -8.26 2.63
C ALA A 201 -5.81 -8.33 4.02
N ILE A 202 -4.86 -7.40 4.30
CA ILE A 202 -4.50 -7.01 5.66
C ILE A 202 -4.81 -5.53 5.85
N ILE A 203 -5.36 -5.18 7.02
CA ILE A 203 -5.67 -3.80 7.41
C ILE A 203 -4.86 -3.47 8.65
N LEU A 204 -4.11 -2.36 8.61
CA LEU A 204 -3.30 -1.86 9.72
C LEU A 204 -3.77 -0.44 10.06
N LEU A 205 -4.24 -0.23 11.28
CA LEU A 205 -4.83 1.04 11.70
C LEU A 205 -4.57 1.32 13.19
N ALA A 206 -4.79 2.56 13.61
CA ALA A 206 -4.75 2.97 15.01
C ALA A 206 -6.17 3.23 15.53
N GLY A 207 -6.43 2.81 16.77
CA GLY A 207 -7.75 2.94 17.40
C GLY A 207 -8.13 4.39 17.77
N ASP A 208 -7.13 5.27 17.85
CA ASP A 208 -7.26 6.69 18.15
C ASP A 208 -7.23 7.60 16.90
N ASP A 209 -7.38 7.03 15.70
CA ASP A 209 -7.43 7.79 14.44
C ASP A 209 -8.73 8.61 14.35
N ASN A 210 -8.62 9.93 14.45
CA ASN A 210 -9.73 10.87 14.36
C ASN A 210 -9.93 11.44 12.96
N ALA A 211 -8.99 11.26 12.05
CA ALA A 211 -9.08 11.73 10.66
C ALA A 211 -9.85 10.74 9.78
N VAL A 212 -9.59 9.43 9.99
CA VAL A 212 -10.28 8.32 9.32
C VAL A 212 -10.74 7.33 10.40
N PRO A 213 -11.93 7.54 10.98
CA PRO A 213 -12.40 6.73 12.11
C PRO A 213 -12.41 5.23 11.77
N ALA A 214 -11.76 4.43 12.62
CA ALA A 214 -11.54 3.01 12.40
C ALA A 214 -12.85 2.24 12.16
N LEU A 215 -13.90 2.54 12.94
CA LEU A 215 -15.17 1.80 12.92
C LEU A 215 -15.90 1.89 11.58
N THR A 216 -15.96 3.07 10.99
CA THR A 216 -16.69 3.32 9.74
C THR A 216 -15.84 3.07 8.50
N ASN A 217 -14.54 2.79 8.66
CA ASN A 217 -13.60 2.54 7.58
C ASN A 217 -12.95 1.14 7.70
N GLY A 218 -11.79 0.99 8.28
CA GLY A 218 -11.07 -0.28 8.31
C GLY A 218 -11.86 -1.43 8.93
N VAL A 219 -12.56 -1.20 10.05
CA VAL A 219 -13.40 -2.23 10.70
C VAL A 219 -14.61 -2.60 9.83
N ALA A 220 -15.23 -1.62 9.16
CA ALA A 220 -16.35 -1.87 8.25
C ALA A 220 -15.89 -2.75 7.06
N TYR A 221 -14.74 -2.47 6.47
CA TYR A 221 -14.17 -3.28 5.38
C TYR A 221 -13.85 -4.69 5.85
N TYR A 222 -13.16 -4.84 7.01
CA TYR A 222 -12.88 -6.14 7.61
C TYR A 222 -14.16 -6.96 7.80
N THR A 223 -15.19 -6.32 8.39
CA THR A 223 -16.48 -6.97 8.64
C THR A 223 -17.13 -7.47 7.35
N SER A 224 -17.09 -6.67 6.28
CA SER A 224 -17.63 -7.05 4.96
C SER A 224 -16.83 -8.20 4.33
N MET A 225 -15.50 -8.18 4.44
CA MET A 225 -14.62 -9.25 3.95
C MET A 225 -14.95 -10.60 4.65
N ILE A 226 -15.07 -10.60 5.98
CA ILE A 226 -15.40 -11.81 6.75
C ILE A 226 -16.81 -12.31 6.43
N LYS A 227 -17.81 -11.42 6.35
CA LYS A 227 -19.19 -11.80 5.95
C LYS A 227 -19.26 -12.40 4.56
N ALA A 228 -18.41 -11.93 3.64
CA ALA A 228 -18.30 -12.48 2.28
C ALA A 228 -17.49 -13.79 2.20
N GLY A 229 -16.93 -14.29 3.31
CA GLY A 229 -16.07 -15.47 3.34
C GLY A 229 -14.68 -15.24 2.72
N ASN A 230 -14.27 -13.98 2.53
CA ASN A 230 -12.96 -13.62 2.00
C ASN A 230 -11.92 -13.59 3.13
N ARG A 231 -10.67 -13.92 2.82
CA ARG A 231 -9.57 -13.89 3.80
C ARG A 231 -9.19 -12.43 4.11
N CYS A 232 -9.23 -12.07 5.39
CA CYS A 232 -8.84 -10.74 5.83
C CYS A 232 -8.22 -10.80 7.24
N ALA A 233 -7.09 -10.11 7.42
CA ALA A 233 -6.48 -9.85 8.72
C ALA A 233 -6.65 -8.36 9.07
N MET A 234 -6.74 -8.05 10.37
CA MET A 234 -6.77 -6.67 10.83
C MET A 234 -5.92 -6.51 12.09
N MET A 235 -5.02 -5.53 12.08
CA MET A 235 -4.20 -5.10 13.21
C MET A 235 -4.63 -3.68 13.61
N CYS A 236 -5.17 -3.55 14.81
CA CYS A 236 -5.59 -2.27 15.36
C CYS A 236 -4.69 -1.92 16.54
N TYR A 237 -3.76 -0.99 16.34
CA TYR A 237 -2.86 -0.52 17.39
C TYR A 237 -3.59 0.46 18.33
N PRO A 238 -3.33 0.42 19.65
CA PRO A 238 -4.07 1.25 20.60
C PRO A 238 -3.97 2.75 20.35
N SER A 239 -2.85 3.22 19.80
CA SER A 239 -2.60 4.64 19.51
C SER A 239 -1.64 4.80 18.34
N GLY A 240 -1.56 6.01 17.79
CA GLY A 240 -0.71 6.38 16.67
C GLY A 240 -1.35 7.41 15.76
N GLY A 241 -2.64 7.62 15.90
CA GLY A 241 -3.40 8.56 15.09
C GLY A 241 -3.39 8.18 13.61
N HIS A 242 -3.45 9.20 12.76
CA HIS A 242 -3.46 9.03 11.31
C HIS A 242 -2.09 9.29 10.70
N GLY A 243 -1.74 8.59 9.60
CA GLY A 243 -0.56 8.92 8.80
C GLY A 243 0.78 8.48 9.40
N PHE A 244 0.82 7.38 10.17
CA PHE A 244 2.07 6.89 10.74
C PHE A 244 3.03 6.31 9.67
N GLY A 245 2.53 5.69 8.59
CA GLY A 245 3.36 5.20 7.48
C GLY A 245 4.60 4.44 7.93
N PHE A 246 5.74 4.72 7.31
CA PHE A 246 7.06 4.14 7.66
C PHE A 246 7.81 4.93 8.75
N LYS A 247 7.12 5.74 9.55
CA LYS A 247 7.79 6.55 10.58
C LYS A 247 8.29 5.71 11.74
N ASP A 248 9.57 5.79 12.04
CA ASP A 248 10.22 5.15 13.20
C ASP A 248 9.72 5.70 14.54
N THR A 249 9.17 6.92 14.52
CA THR A 249 8.51 7.55 15.68
C THR A 249 7.15 6.93 16.02
N PHE A 250 6.58 6.09 15.15
CA PHE A 250 5.37 5.34 15.46
C PHE A 250 5.67 4.29 16.55
N LYS A 251 5.01 4.39 17.68
CA LYS A 251 5.28 3.57 18.87
C LYS A 251 5.29 2.06 18.58
N TYR A 252 4.50 1.61 17.63
CA TYR A 252 4.34 0.20 17.28
C TYR A 252 5.03 -0.14 15.95
N HIS A 253 6.01 0.66 15.52
CA HIS A 253 6.68 0.50 14.22
C HIS A 253 7.22 -0.93 14.01
N GLU A 254 8.04 -1.43 14.92
CA GLU A 254 8.62 -2.77 14.84
C GLU A 254 7.56 -3.89 14.86
N GLN A 255 6.53 -3.74 15.72
CA GLN A 255 5.42 -4.68 15.76
C GLN A 255 4.66 -4.68 14.44
N MET A 256 4.37 -3.51 13.88
CA MET A 256 3.68 -3.34 12.60
C MET A 256 4.44 -4.03 11.47
N LEU A 257 5.76 -3.83 11.40
CA LEU A 257 6.61 -4.49 10.39
C LEU A 257 6.64 -6.02 10.57
N ALA A 258 6.65 -6.50 11.81
CA ALA A 258 6.60 -7.94 12.11
C ALA A 258 5.24 -8.56 11.75
N ASP A 259 4.13 -7.88 12.08
CA ASP A 259 2.77 -8.31 11.75
C ASP A 259 2.57 -8.39 10.23
N LEU A 260 3.03 -7.37 9.50
CA LEU A 260 2.98 -7.35 8.04
C LEU A 260 3.84 -8.45 7.43
N SER A 261 5.07 -8.66 7.93
CA SER A 261 5.96 -9.73 7.46
C SER A 261 5.32 -11.10 7.59
N ARG A 262 4.78 -11.40 8.78
CA ARG A 262 4.11 -12.68 9.05
C ARG A 262 2.89 -12.89 8.15
N TRP A 263 2.12 -11.84 7.90
CA TRP A 263 0.99 -11.94 6.99
C TRP A 263 1.44 -12.19 5.55
N LEU A 264 2.47 -11.51 5.08
CA LEU A 264 3.04 -11.70 3.73
C LEU A 264 3.54 -13.14 3.50
N GLU A 265 4.04 -13.83 4.55
CA GLU A 265 4.44 -15.23 4.49
C GLU A 265 3.23 -16.18 4.33
N THR A 266 2.06 -15.79 4.83
CA THR A 266 0.85 -16.63 4.83
C THR A 266 -0.09 -16.38 3.66
N VAL A 267 -0.03 -15.19 3.05
CA VAL A 267 -0.84 -14.89 1.87
C VAL A 267 -0.23 -15.56 0.65
N GLN A 268 -0.99 -16.44 0.02
CA GLN A 268 -0.59 -17.08 -1.23
C GLN A 268 -1.29 -16.40 -2.39
N ALA A 269 -0.58 -16.23 -3.52
CA ALA A 269 -1.21 -15.97 -4.81
C ALA A 269 -2.20 -17.12 -5.12
N LYS A 270 -3.33 -16.76 -5.68
CA LYS A 270 -4.32 -17.75 -6.12
C LYS A 270 -3.88 -18.40 -7.41
#